data_29c463ac780781ff0bdc01f85265d596
#
_entry.id   29c463ac780781ff0bdc01f85265d596
#
_cell.length_a   1.000
_cell.length_b   1.000
_cell.length_c   1.000
_cell.angle_alpha   90.00
_cell.angle_beta   90.00
_cell.angle_gamma   90.00
#
_symmetry.space_group_name_H-M   'P 1'
#
loop_
_entity.id
_entity.type
_entity.pdbx_description
1 polymer ?
#
loop_
_entity_poly.entity_id
_entity_poly.type
_entity_poly.pdbx_seq_one_letter_code
_entity_poly.pdbx_strand_id
1 'polypeptide(L)'
;MIIVAFCGWYFFAEDKQSENYDSLAADSYMAKGDFQKAITEYKNLIEKSNSSEEDLTYVKIQLAKSYSALGYYKKALPIFRELKDWYPQELISAYLALDRNEEARNILFSDKVLASIKEGDDIDGVRLHYELLKYFKAMGNFESAQTPFSKDAPVFETEIFESLNLADLYYRQNNLQKFEEAFEKFLTLDSDDAYKLRLHLNYAQLLAKNGDEKHAKKQFSEVKKLSTNYYKYSPEVICSDYYEALALGKSVQKAEKTFQKLKLDDNSLFKNDIKEFCRINMQY
;
A
#
# COMPACT_ATOMS: atom_id res chain seq x y z
N MET A 1 -9.14 22.51 -18.07
CA MET A 1 -8.29 22.56 -16.89
C MET A 1 -8.54 21.24 -16.17
N ILE A 2 -7.69 20.25 -16.42
CA ILE A 2 -7.85 18.87 -15.96
C ILE A 2 -7.09 18.79 -14.64
N ILE A 3 -7.82 18.70 -13.54
CA ILE A 3 -7.25 18.38 -12.22
C ILE A 3 -7.18 16.86 -12.17
N VAL A 4 -5.97 16.33 -12.36
CA VAL A 4 -5.71 14.91 -12.14
C VAL A 4 -5.55 14.73 -10.63
N ALA A 5 -6.59 14.18 -10.00
CA ALA A 5 -6.54 13.80 -8.59
C ALA A 5 -5.71 12.52 -8.46
N PHE A 6 -4.47 12.66 -8.03
CA PHE A 6 -3.63 11.54 -7.59
C PHE A 6 -4.04 11.16 -6.15
N CYS A 7 -5.02 10.30 -6.03
CA CYS A 7 -5.44 9.75 -4.73
C CYS A 7 -4.86 8.35 -4.56
N GLY A 8 -3.81 8.24 -3.80
CA GLY A 8 -3.28 6.95 -3.37
C GLY A 8 -1.97 7.04 -2.62
N TRP A 9 -1.10 7.95 -2.99
CA TRP A 9 0.21 8.15 -2.37
C TRP A 9 0.61 9.62 -2.26
N TYR A 10 -0.22 10.54 -2.73
CA TYR A 10 0.02 11.96 -2.67
C TYR A 10 -1.06 12.63 -1.83
N PHE A 11 -0.82 12.78 -0.55
CA PHE A 11 -1.34 13.94 0.14
C PHE A 11 -0.19 14.87 0.43
N PHE A 12 -0.23 15.92 -0.36
CA PHE A 12 0.50 17.12 -0.07
C PHE A 12 0.13 17.62 1.32
N ALA A 13 1.13 17.82 2.16
CA ALA A 13 1.04 18.95 3.03
C ALA A 13 0.82 20.16 2.10
N GLU A 14 -0.33 20.78 2.16
CA GLU A 14 -0.48 22.10 1.64
C GLU A 14 0.55 22.97 2.35
N ASP A 15 1.31 23.65 1.51
CA ASP A 15 2.07 24.84 1.76
C ASP A 15 3.44 24.77 2.42
N LYS A 16 4.34 24.96 1.59
CA LYS A 16 5.36 26.01 1.39
C LYS A 16 6.42 25.45 0.47
N GLN A 17 6.39 25.89 -0.78
CA GLN A 17 7.57 25.85 -1.64
C GLN A 17 8.73 26.51 -0.91
N SER A 18 9.58 25.75 -0.27
CA SER A 18 10.94 26.17 -0.01
C SER A 18 11.69 26.00 -1.32
N GLU A 19 12.11 27.09 -1.91
CA GLU A 19 12.60 27.23 -3.28
C GLU A 19 13.93 26.52 -3.59
N ASN A 20 14.39 25.52 -2.84
CA ASN A 20 15.71 24.94 -3.03
C ASN A 20 15.84 23.42 -2.86
N TYR A 21 14.73 22.64 -2.87
CA TYR A 21 14.83 21.20 -2.73
C TYR A 21 14.48 20.48 -4.03
N ASP A 22 15.48 19.94 -4.71
CA ASP A 22 15.28 19.18 -5.96
C ASP A 22 14.92 17.73 -5.68
N SER A 23 13.78 17.51 -5.01
CA SER A 23 13.20 16.15 -4.83
C SER A 23 12.48 15.65 -6.07
N LEU A 24 12.26 16.49 -7.08
CA LEU A 24 11.44 16.18 -8.25
C LEU A 24 11.82 14.87 -8.95
N ALA A 25 13.11 14.58 -9.05
CA ALA A 25 13.59 13.34 -9.65
C ALA A 25 13.20 12.12 -8.80
N ALA A 26 13.40 12.17 -7.49
CA ALA A 26 13.05 11.13 -6.54
C ALA A 26 11.53 10.91 -6.49
N ASP A 27 10.76 12.00 -6.42
CA ASP A 27 9.30 11.98 -6.41
C ASP A 27 8.74 11.41 -7.73
N SER A 28 9.36 11.73 -8.86
CA SER A 28 9.02 11.14 -10.16
C SER A 28 9.25 9.63 -10.19
N TYR A 29 10.32 9.12 -9.55
CA TYR A 29 10.53 7.68 -9.41
C TYR A 29 9.50 7.02 -8.49
N MET A 30 9.15 7.68 -7.38
CA MET A 30 8.06 7.24 -6.50
C MET A 30 6.75 7.09 -7.27
N ALA A 31 6.34 8.14 -8.00
CA ALA A 31 5.11 8.15 -8.79
C ALA A 31 5.06 7.06 -9.87
N LYS A 32 6.21 6.63 -10.37
CA LYS A 32 6.33 5.54 -11.36
C LYS A 32 6.48 4.16 -10.74
N GLY A 33 6.46 4.03 -9.41
CA GLY A 33 6.70 2.76 -8.72
C GLY A 33 8.16 2.27 -8.82
N ASP A 34 9.12 3.12 -9.23
CA ASP A 34 10.55 2.80 -9.25
C ASP A 34 11.18 3.10 -7.88
N PHE A 35 10.66 2.44 -6.86
CA PHE A 35 11.04 2.70 -5.47
C PHE A 35 12.53 2.50 -5.19
N GLN A 36 13.20 1.62 -5.95
CA GLN A 36 14.66 1.42 -5.78
C GLN A 36 15.46 2.66 -6.22
N LYS A 37 15.06 3.31 -7.33
CA LYS A 37 15.70 4.56 -7.73
C LYS A 37 15.29 5.71 -6.81
N ALA A 38 14.02 5.77 -6.40
CA ALA A 38 13.58 6.75 -5.42
C ALA A 38 14.41 6.70 -4.14
N ILE A 39 14.65 5.50 -3.58
CA ILE A 39 15.52 5.29 -2.42
C ILE A 39 16.93 5.86 -2.67
N THR A 40 17.51 5.58 -3.83
CA THR A 40 18.85 6.07 -4.16
C THR A 40 18.88 7.58 -4.19
N GLU A 41 17.93 8.23 -4.87
CA GLU A 41 17.88 9.68 -4.97
C GLU A 41 17.59 10.36 -3.61
N TYR A 42 16.64 9.86 -2.83
CA TYR A 42 16.38 10.42 -1.49
C TYR A 42 17.59 10.31 -0.56
N LYS A 43 18.35 9.21 -0.62
CA LYS A 43 19.61 9.08 0.13
C LYS A 43 20.65 10.11 -0.32
N ASN A 44 20.82 10.25 -1.62
CA ASN A 44 21.73 11.26 -2.18
C ASN A 44 21.35 12.69 -1.72
N LEU A 45 20.04 12.97 -1.64
CA LEU A 45 19.54 14.25 -1.16
C LEU A 45 19.88 14.44 0.34
N ILE A 46 19.68 13.45 1.18
CA ILE A 46 20.01 13.51 2.60
C ILE A 46 21.52 13.72 2.81
N GLU A 47 22.36 13.03 2.04
CA GLU A 47 23.83 13.11 2.17
C GLU A 47 24.42 14.45 1.68
N LYS A 48 23.79 15.06 0.66
CA LYS A 48 24.27 16.31 0.05
C LYS A 48 23.73 17.56 0.73
N SER A 49 22.76 17.42 1.60
CA SER A 49 21.94 18.52 2.04
C SER A 49 22.62 19.37 3.12
N ASN A 50 22.68 20.68 2.86
CA ASN A 50 22.77 21.73 3.87
C ASN A 50 21.37 22.30 4.20
N SER A 51 20.33 21.49 4.04
CA SER A 51 18.92 21.91 4.00
C SER A 51 18.34 22.11 5.39
N SER A 52 17.20 22.78 5.46
CA SER A 52 16.43 22.95 6.69
C SER A 52 15.99 21.61 7.29
N GLU A 53 15.69 21.58 8.57
CA GLU A 53 15.17 20.40 9.24
C GLU A 53 13.83 19.94 8.65
N GLU A 54 12.99 20.87 8.18
CA GLU A 54 11.70 20.58 7.55
C GLU A 54 11.86 19.86 6.20
N ASP A 55 12.76 20.33 5.35
CA ASP A 55 13.05 19.71 4.06
C ASP A 55 13.61 18.28 4.24
N LEU A 56 14.48 18.10 5.22
CA LEU A 56 15.02 16.79 5.57
C LEU A 56 13.94 15.85 6.08
N THR A 57 12.96 16.36 6.81
CA THR A 57 11.82 15.58 7.30
C THR A 57 11.00 15.04 6.16
N TYR A 58 10.64 15.86 5.16
CA TYR A 58 9.92 15.40 3.95
C TYR A 58 10.68 14.27 3.26
N VAL A 59 11.97 14.47 2.97
CA VAL A 59 12.80 13.48 2.27
C VAL A 59 12.93 12.18 3.04
N LYS A 60 13.13 12.25 4.36
CA LYS A 60 13.16 11.07 5.23
C LYS A 60 11.86 10.28 5.17
N ILE A 61 10.70 10.96 5.16
CA ILE A 61 9.39 10.30 5.05
C ILE A 61 9.27 9.59 3.72
N GLN A 62 9.57 10.26 2.61
CA GLN A 62 9.48 9.65 1.28
C GLN A 62 10.46 8.48 1.13
N LEU A 63 11.66 8.57 1.73
CA LEU A 63 12.59 7.46 1.83
C LEU A 63 11.99 6.28 2.60
N ALA A 64 11.36 6.54 3.76
CA ALA A 64 10.75 5.49 4.56
C ALA A 64 9.55 4.84 3.83
N LYS A 65 8.74 5.64 3.13
CA LYS A 65 7.64 5.13 2.28
C LYS A 65 8.18 4.27 1.14
N SER A 66 9.29 4.70 0.49
CA SER A 66 9.95 3.90 -0.56
C SER A 66 10.51 2.58 -0.01
N TYR A 67 11.09 2.59 1.20
CA TYR A 67 11.51 1.37 1.88
C TYR A 67 10.33 0.44 2.17
N SER A 68 9.22 0.97 2.67
CA SER A 68 8.01 0.19 2.96
C SER A 68 7.44 -0.45 1.70
N ALA A 69 7.39 0.29 0.60
CA ALA A 69 6.91 -0.22 -0.68
C ALA A 69 7.73 -1.40 -1.23
N LEU A 70 9.01 -1.49 -0.88
CA LEU A 70 9.87 -2.65 -1.19
C LEU A 70 9.97 -3.66 -0.05
N GLY A 71 9.16 -3.52 1.02
CA GLY A 71 9.18 -4.42 2.16
C GLY A 71 10.39 -4.27 3.09
N TYR A 72 11.17 -3.21 2.96
CA TYR A 72 12.28 -2.89 3.86
C TYR A 72 11.78 -2.26 5.18
N TYR A 73 10.70 -2.81 5.76
CA TYR A 73 10.07 -2.25 6.96
C TYR A 73 11.03 -2.07 8.13
N LYS A 74 12.07 -2.92 8.24
CA LYS A 74 13.13 -2.74 9.26
C LYS A 74 13.93 -1.46 9.06
N LYS A 75 14.06 -0.96 7.81
CA LYS A 75 14.72 0.32 7.50
C LYS A 75 13.77 1.51 7.62
N ALA A 76 12.50 1.32 7.26
CA ALA A 76 11.48 2.34 7.39
C ALA A 76 11.12 2.65 8.85
N LEU A 77 11.03 1.61 9.68
CA LEU A 77 10.55 1.69 11.05
C LEU A 77 11.28 2.71 11.94
N PRO A 78 12.62 2.81 11.96
CA PRO A 78 13.32 3.84 12.73
C PRO A 78 12.89 5.26 12.36
N ILE A 79 12.71 5.52 11.07
CA ILE A 79 12.31 6.85 10.55
C ILE A 79 10.86 7.16 10.99
N PHE A 80 9.94 6.23 10.80
CA PHE A 80 8.55 6.43 11.25
C PHE A 80 8.45 6.58 12.77
N ARG A 81 9.31 5.93 13.57
CA ARG A 81 9.35 6.11 15.02
C ARG A 81 9.80 7.51 15.42
N GLU A 82 10.77 8.08 14.73
CA GLU A 82 11.23 9.46 14.94
C GLU A 82 10.08 10.45 14.69
N LEU A 83 9.20 10.12 13.74
CA LEU A 83 8.11 10.97 13.26
C LEU A 83 6.72 10.48 13.69
N LYS A 84 6.62 9.67 14.75
CA LYS A 84 5.40 8.98 15.19
C LYS A 84 4.19 9.89 15.43
N ASP A 85 4.43 11.12 15.84
CA ASP A 85 3.36 12.07 16.16
C ASP A 85 2.74 12.68 14.90
N TRP A 86 3.42 12.57 13.75
CA TRP A 86 3.00 13.12 12.46
C TRP A 86 2.50 12.02 11.50
N TYR A 87 3.03 10.79 11.64
CA TYR A 87 2.76 9.68 10.71
C TYR A 87 2.40 8.38 11.44
N PRO A 88 1.39 8.40 12.32
CA PRO A 88 1.02 7.21 13.09
C PRO A 88 0.52 6.07 12.18
N GLN A 89 -0.15 6.37 11.06
CA GLN A 89 -0.66 5.36 10.14
C GLN A 89 0.45 4.56 9.46
N GLU A 90 1.53 5.21 9.01
CA GLU A 90 2.69 4.52 8.41
C GLU A 90 3.42 3.66 9.43
N LEU A 91 3.53 4.15 10.66
CA LEU A 91 4.14 3.40 11.75
C LEU A 91 3.31 2.16 12.11
N ILE A 92 1.99 2.28 12.19
CA ILE A 92 1.07 1.16 12.41
C ILE A 92 1.20 0.14 11.28
N SER A 93 1.14 0.59 10.02
CA SER A 93 1.31 -0.27 8.84
C SER A 93 2.64 -1.02 8.88
N ALA A 94 3.74 -0.36 9.24
CA ALA A 94 5.05 -0.99 9.35
C ALA A 94 5.11 -2.04 10.47
N TYR A 95 4.47 -1.79 11.61
CA TYR A 95 4.37 -2.78 12.68
C TYR A 95 3.55 -4.00 12.27
N LEU A 96 2.38 -3.80 11.63
CA LEU A 96 1.54 -4.90 11.15
C LEU A 96 2.29 -5.76 10.12
N ALA A 97 3.02 -5.12 9.18
CA ALA A 97 3.83 -5.83 8.19
C ALA A 97 4.97 -6.66 8.80
N LEU A 98 5.43 -6.29 10.00
CA LEU A 98 6.45 -7.01 10.76
C LEU A 98 5.88 -8.02 11.77
N ASP A 99 4.57 -8.28 11.73
CA ASP A 99 3.84 -9.10 12.71
C ASP A 99 3.99 -8.61 14.17
N ARG A 100 4.32 -7.30 14.34
CA ARG A 100 4.48 -6.64 15.63
C ARG A 100 3.16 -6.05 16.10
N ASN A 101 2.17 -6.93 16.27
CA ASN A 101 0.78 -6.55 16.51
C ASN A 101 0.56 -5.81 17.84
N GLU A 102 1.36 -6.09 18.88
CA GLU A 102 1.26 -5.40 20.16
C GLU A 102 1.69 -3.93 20.07
N GLU A 103 2.75 -3.65 19.30
CA GLU A 103 3.18 -2.26 19.09
C GLU A 103 2.19 -1.49 18.21
N ALA A 104 1.62 -2.12 17.18
CA ALA A 104 0.54 -1.53 16.39
C ALA A 104 -0.67 -1.24 17.28
N ARG A 105 -1.07 -2.18 18.13
CA ARG A 105 -2.17 -2.05 19.08
C ARG A 105 -1.96 -0.87 20.04
N ASN A 106 -0.76 -0.72 20.60
CA ASN A 106 -0.47 0.35 21.56
C ASN A 106 -0.62 1.75 20.95
N ILE A 107 -0.41 1.91 19.64
CA ILE A 107 -0.64 3.17 18.94
C ILE A 107 -2.12 3.32 18.61
N LEU A 108 -2.74 2.30 18.00
CA LEU A 108 -4.14 2.31 17.58
C LEU A 108 -5.11 2.60 18.73
N PHE A 109 -4.83 2.06 19.92
CA PHE A 109 -5.67 2.23 21.10
C PHE A 109 -5.19 3.33 22.05
N SER A 110 -4.33 4.25 21.57
CA SER A 110 -4.02 5.48 22.31
C SER A 110 -5.20 6.46 22.24
N ASP A 111 -5.39 7.25 23.30
CA ASP A 111 -6.49 8.22 23.35
C ASP A 111 -6.51 9.17 22.17
N LYS A 112 -5.32 9.63 21.72
CA LYS A 112 -5.16 10.53 20.56
C LYS A 112 -5.67 9.90 19.27
N VAL A 113 -5.25 8.66 18.96
CA VAL A 113 -5.65 7.98 17.74
C VAL A 113 -7.13 7.59 17.78
N LEU A 114 -7.62 7.10 18.92
CA LEU A 114 -9.04 6.78 19.06
C LEU A 114 -9.94 8.04 18.96
N ALA A 115 -9.49 9.19 19.45
CA ALA A 115 -10.21 10.45 19.26
C ALA A 115 -10.28 10.83 17.77
N SER A 116 -9.15 10.80 17.05
CA SER A 116 -9.11 11.09 15.61
C SER A 116 -9.99 10.12 14.79
N ILE A 117 -9.96 8.83 15.11
CA ILE A 117 -10.85 7.84 14.45
C ILE A 117 -12.33 8.13 14.73
N LYS A 118 -12.66 8.53 15.97
CA LYS A 118 -14.04 8.80 16.37
C LYS A 118 -14.58 10.09 15.78
N GLU A 119 -13.77 11.13 15.78
CA GLU A 119 -14.08 12.41 15.14
C GLU A 119 -14.22 12.20 13.64
N GLY A 120 -13.21 11.58 13.03
CA GLY A 120 -13.22 11.06 11.65
C GLY A 120 -13.71 12.06 10.59
N ASP A 121 -13.58 13.37 10.88
CA ASP A 121 -14.03 14.47 10.03
C ASP A 121 -12.99 14.88 8.98
N ASP A 122 -11.80 14.30 9.07
CA ASP A 122 -10.69 14.50 8.14
C ASP A 122 -10.16 13.19 7.53
N ILE A 123 -9.27 13.32 6.55
CA ILE A 123 -8.67 12.18 5.85
C ILE A 123 -7.78 11.34 6.77
N ASP A 124 -7.15 11.94 7.78
CA ASP A 124 -6.26 11.24 8.69
C ASP A 124 -7.05 10.34 9.63
N GLY A 125 -8.18 10.79 10.13
CA GLY A 125 -9.12 9.96 10.90
C GLY A 125 -9.64 8.77 10.10
N VAL A 126 -9.99 8.97 8.82
CA VAL A 126 -10.40 7.89 7.90
C VAL A 126 -9.26 6.88 7.69
N ARG A 127 -8.05 7.34 7.47
CA ARG A 127 -6.87 6.46 7.29
C ARG A 127 -6.54 5.68 8.55
N LEU A 128 -6.56 6.32 9.71
CA LEU A 128 -6.35 5.63 10.99
C LEU A 128 -7.42 4.58 11.25
N HIS A 129 -8.68 4.88 10.92
CA HIS A 129 -9.74 3.88 11.00
C HIS A 129 -9.46 2.70 10.06
N TYR A 130 -9.02 2.95 8.83
CA TYR A 130 -8.64 1.87 7.91
C TYR A 130 -7.50 1.01 8.46
N GLU A 131 -6.48 1.61 9.12
CA GLU A 131 -5.43 0.86 9.83
C GLU A 131 -6.01 0.00 10.97
N LEU A 132 -6.97 0.50 11.72
CA LEU A 132 -7.67 -0.27 12.74
C LEU A 132 -8.40 -1.48 12.15
N LEU A 133 -9.08 -1.32 11.02
CA LEU A 133 -9.73 -2.42 10.32
C LEU A 133 -8.71 -3.46 9.81
N LYS A 134 -7.54 -3.02 9.33
CA LYS A 134 -6.43 -3.93 8.97
C LYS A 134 -5.92 -4.71 10.19
N TYR A 135 -5.75 -4.04 11.33
CA TYR A 135 -5.37 -4.69 12.58
C TYR A 135 -6.38 -5.79 12.98
N PHE A 136 -7.67 -5.50 12.99
CA PHE A 136 -8.68 -6.50 13.30
C PHE A 136 -8.66 -7.68 12.33
N LYS A 137 -8.46 -7.45 11.04
CA LYS A 137 -8.28 -8.53 10.05
C LYS A 137 -7.03 -9.37 10.33
N ALA A 138 -5.93 -8.75 10.69
CA ALA A 138 -4.69 -9.45 11.06
C ALA A 138 -4.87 -10.33 12.30
N MET A 139 -5.67 -9.87 13.27
CA MET A 139 -6.03 -10.63 14.47
C MET A 139 -7.14 -11.67 14.26
N GLY A 140 -7.68 -11.81 13.04
CA GLY A 140 -8.79 -12.73 12.75
C GLY A 140 -10.15 -12.27 13.30
N ASN A 141 -10.24 -11.05 13.79
CA ASN A 141 -11.51 -10.48 14.30
C ASN A 141 -12.28 -9.83 13.14
N PHE A 142 -12.90 -10.65 12.31
CA PHE A 142 -13.61 -10.20 11.11
C PHE A 142 -14.91 -9.43 11.40
N GLU A 143 -15.49 -9.59 12.58
CA GLU A 143 -16.65 -8.81 13.02
C GLU A 143 -16.25 -7.36 13.25
N SER A 144 -15.24 -7.12 14.08
CA SER A 144 -14.72 -5.78 14.32
C SER A 144 -14.12 -5.13 13.05
N ALA A 145 -13.62 -5.92 12.10
CA ALA A 145 -13.12 -5.42 10.82
C ALA A 145 -14.22 -4.88 9.88
N GLN A 146 -15.49 -4.96 10.26
CA GLN A 146 -16.63 -4.39 9.53
C GLN A 146 -17.20 -3.14 10.21
N THR A 147 -16.52 -2.60 11.22
CA THR A 147 -16.97 -1.38 11.88
C THR A 147 -17.06 -0.22 10.87
N PRO A 148 -18.22 0.44 10.75
CA PRO A 148 -18.40 1.51 9.77
C PRO A 148 -17.55 2.72 10.11
N PHE A 149 -17.18 3.48 9.10
CA PHE A 149 -16.52 4.76 9.24
C PHE A 149 -17.45 5.79 9.92
N SER A 150 -16.87 6.87 10.45
CA SER A 150 -17.63 7.98 11.00
C SER A 150 -18.62 8.54 9.97
N LYS A 151 -19.79 8.98 10.44
CA LYS A 151 -20.78 9.63 9.56
C LYS A 151 -20.34 11.01 9.08
N ASP A 152 -19.43 11.63 9.81
CA ASP A 152 -18.89 12.96 9.51
C ASP A 152 -17.62 12.87 8.63
N ALA A 153 -17.17 11.64 8.28
CA ALA A 153 -16.01 11.42 7.46
C ALA A 153 -16.22 11.91 6.01
N PRO A 154 -15.15 12.37 5.31
CA PRO A 154 -15.22 12.75 3.91
C PRO A 154 -15.77 11.60 3.06
N VAL A 155 -16.88 11.84 2.36
CA VAL A 155 -17.66 10.78 1.67
C VAL A 155 -16.83 10.03 0.64
N PHE A 156 -16.06 10.75 -0.16
CA PHE A 156 -15.29 10.17 -1.26
C PHE A 156 -14.22 9.19 -0.77
N GLU A 157 -13.41 9.62 0.20
CA GLU A 157 -12.35 8.79 0.79
C GLU A 157 -12.94 7.60 1.55
N THR A 158 -14.02 7.83 2.27
CA THR A 158 -14.72 6.78 3.02
C THR A 158 -15.23 5.69 2.10
N GLU A 159 -15.86 6.04 0.96
CA GLU A 159 -16.35 5.05 0.00
C GLU A 159 -15.23 4.20 -0.59
N ILE A 160 -14.06 4.81 -0.88
CA ILE A 160 -12.89 4.09 -1.36
C ILE A 160 -12.39 3.09 -0.31
N PHE A 161 -12.12 3.56 0.92
CA PHE A 161 -11.56 2.71 1.97
C PHE A 161 -12.55 1.65 2.47
N GLU A 162 -13.84 1.96 2.53
CA GLU A 162 -14.88 0.98 2.83
C GLU A 162 -14.91 -0.15 1.79
N SER A 163 -14.94 0.20 0.51
CA SER A 163 -14.97 -0.78 -0.57
C SER A 163 -13.70 -1.64 -0.61
N LEU A 164 -12.53 -1.02 -0.40
CA LEU A 164 -11.25 -1.73 -0.28
C LEU A 164 -11.24 -2.69 0.91
N ASN A 165 -11.72 -2.22 2.08
CA ASN A 165 -11.77 -3.02 3.29
C ASN A 165 -12.68 -4.24 3.12
N LEU A 166 -13.87 -4.04 2.56
CA LEU A 166 -14.83 -5.12 2.31
C LEU A 166 -14.30 -6.13 1.29
N ALA A 167 -13.72 -5.66 0.19
CA ALA A 167 -13.11 -6.53 -0.80
C ALA A 167 -11.98 -7.39 -0.20
N ASP A 168 -11.05 -6.79 0.56
CA ASP A 168 -9.99 -7.53 1.23
C ASP A 168 -10.53 -8.52 2.27
N LEU A 169 -11.55 -8.13 3.04
CA LEU A 169 -12.22 -9.00 4.00
C LEU A 169 -12.82 -10.24 3.31
N TYR A 170 -13.58 -10.05 2.24
CA TYR A 170 -14.22 -11.13 1.53
C TYR A 170 -13.22 -12.00 0.74
N TYR A 171 -12.14 -11.42 0.24
CA TYR A 171 -11.02 -12.18 -0.31
C TYR A 171 -10.43 -13.15 0.72
N ARG A 172 -10.15 -12.67 1.95
CA ARG A 172 -9.63 -13.51 3.05
C ARG A 172 -10.60 -14.60 3.48
N GLN A 173 -11.90 -14.31 3.43
CA GLN A 173 -12.96 -15.28 3.73
C GLN A 173 -13.24 -16.25 2.58
N ASN A 174 -12.58 -16.12 1.43
CA ASN A 174 -12.86 -16.84 0.20
C ASN A 174 -14.33 -16.73 -0.24
N ASN A 175 -14.95 -15.59 -0.02
CA ASN A 175 -16.35 -15.32 -0.37
C ASN A 175 -16.40 -14.57 -1.70
N LEU A 176 -16.47 -15.33 -2.81
CA LEU A 176 -16.44 -14.79 -4.17
C LEU A 176 -17.60 -13.82 -4.42
N GLN A 177 -18.83 -14.19 -4.07
CA GLN A 177 -20.01 -13.38 -4.36
C GLN A 177 -19.92 -11.99 -3.70
N LYS A 178 -19.65 -11.94 -2.38
CA LYS A 178 -19.53 -10.67 -1.67
C LYS A 178 -18.31 -9.86 -2.11
N PHE A 179 -17.24 -10.55 -2.51
CA PHE A 179 -16.09 -9.87 -3.11
C PHE A 179 -16.47 -9.16 -4.39
N GLU A 180 -17.22 -9.82 -5.29
CA GLU A 180 -17.70 -9.23 -6.55
C GLU A 180 -18.53 -7.97 -6.31
N GLU A 181 -19.48 -8.01 -5.37
CA GLU A 181 -20.29 -6.85 -5.00
C GLU A 181 -19.44 -5.65 -4.55
N ALA A 182 -18.45 -5.89 -3.66
CA ALA A 182 -17.54 -4.84 -3.19
C ALA A 182 -16.60 -4.35 -4.31
N PHE A 183 -16.12 -5.24 -5.16
CA PHE A 183 -15.25 -4.93 -6.29
C PHE A 183 -15.96 -4.07 -7.34
N GLU A 184 -17.19 -4.44 -7.74
CA GLU A 184 -17.98 -3.67 -8.68
C GLU A 184 -18.27 -2.26 -8.15
N LYS A 185 -18.65 -2.15 -6.86
CA LYS A 185 -18.83 -0.84 -6.21
C LYS A 185 -17.54 -0.01 -6.31
N PHE A 186 -16.38 -0.61 -5.99
CA PHE A 186 -15.10 0.07 -6.04
C PHE A 186 -14.76 0.59 -7.45
N LEU A 187 -15.05 -0.18 -8.50
CA LEU A 187 -14.77 0.22 -9.89
C LEU A 187 -15.58 1.44 -10.36
N THR A 188 -16.67 1.79 -9.67
CA THR A 188 -17.41 3.02 -9.95
C THR A 188 -16.76 4.27 -9.36
N LEU A 189 -15.81 4.11 -8.46
CA LEU A 189 -15.11 5.20 -7.79
C LEU A 189 -13.90 5.68 -8.60
N ASP A 190 -13.63 6.98 -8.56
CA ASP A 190 -12.41 7.54 -9.15
C ASP A 190 -11.24 7.32 -8.19
N SER A 191 -10.54 6.22 -8.37
CA SER A 191 -9.50 5.76 -7.48
C SER A 191 -8.20 5.48 -8.23
N ASP A 192 -7.09 5.41 -7.46
CA ASP A 192 -5.76 5.10 -7.98
C ASP A 192 -5.70 3.72 -8.66
N ASP A 193 -5.00 3.65 -9.78
CA ASP A 193 -4.77 2.40 -10.52
C ASP A 193 -4.05 1.33 -9.68
N ALA A 194 -3.28 1.70 -8.67
CA ALA A 194 -2.65 0.76 -7.75
C ALA A 194 -3.69 -0.07 -6.98
N TYR A 195 -4.75 0.58 -6.49
CA TYR A 195 -5.85 -0.14 -5.82
C TYR A 195 -6.61 -1.03 -6.80
N LYS A 196 -6.91 -0.52 -8.01
CA LYS A 196 -7.57 -1.31 -9.06
C LYS A 196 -6.75 -2.53 -9.42
N LEU A 197 -5.44 -2.37 -9.62
CA LEU A 197 -4.52 -3.46 -9.92
C LEU A 197 -4.57 -4.53 -8.82
N ARG A 198 -4.48 -4.13 -7.55
CA ARG A 198 -4.55 -5.06 -6.42
C ARG A 198 -5.88 -5.80 -6.36
N LEU A 199 -7.00 -5.11 -6.56
CA LEU A 199 -8.32 -5.74 -6.52
C LEU A 199 -8.54 -6.71 -7.70
N HIS A 200 -8.13 -6.35 -8.92
CA HIS A 200 -8.15 -7.28 -10.05
C HIS A 200 -7.29 -8.52 -9.79
N LEU A 201 -6.13 -8.33 -9.16
CA LEU A 201 -5.24 -9.45 -8.80
C LEU A 201 -5.89 -10.38 -7.77
N ASN A 202 -6.49 -9.82 -6.71
CA ASN A 202 -7.21 -10.58 -5.70
C ASN A 202 -8.40 -11.32 -6.32
N TYR A 203 -9.13 -10.67 -7.21
CA TYR A 203 -10.25 -11.28 -7.92
C TYR A 203 -9.81 -12.45 -8.79
N ALA A 204 -8.74 -12.27 -9.56
CA ALA A 204 -8.17 -13.34 -10.39
C ALA A 204 -7.79 -14.57 -9.55
N GLN A 205 -7.14 -14.36 -8.40
CA GLN A 205 -6.77 -15.43 -7.50
C GLN A 205 -8.00 -16.13 -6.90
N LEU A 206 -9.02 -15.37 -6.51
CA LEU A 206 -10.25 -15.89 -5.93
C LEU A 206 -11.03 -16.73 -6.94
N LEU A 207 -11.16 -16.26 -8.18
CA LEU A 207 -11.77 -17.00 -9.28
C LEU A 207 -11.01 -18.31 -9.56
N ALA A 208 -9.69 -18.26 -9.68
CA ALA A 208 -8.87 -19.45 -9.90
C ALA A 208 -9.02 -20.48 -8.77
N LYS A 209 -9.04 -20.02 -7.52
CA LYS A 209 -9.25 -20.87 -6.35
C LYS A 209 -10.63 -21.54 -6.34
N ASN A 210 -11.65 -20.88 -6.90
CA ASN A 210 -12.98 -21.41 -7.06
C ASN A 210 -13.18 -22.20 -8.38
N GLY A 211 -12.12 -22.46 -9.15
CA GLY A 211 -12.16 -23.28 -10.36
C GLY A 211 -12.57 -22.54 -11.63
N ASP A 212 -12.79 -21.25 -11.57
CA ASP A 212 -13.15 -20.42 -12.74
C ASP A 212 -11.91 -19.85 -13.42
N GLU A 213 -11.13 -20.73 -14.05
CA GLU A 213 -9.91 -20.34 -14.77
C GLU A 213 -10.17 -19.36 -15.93
N LYS A 214 -11.34 -19.44 -16.58
CA LYS A 214 -11.66 -18.58 -17.72
C LYS A 214 -11.74 -17.12 -17.29
N HIS A 215 -12.51 -16.83 -16.25
CA HIS A 215 -12.66 -15.47 -15.74
C HIS A 215 -11.40 -15.01 -15.00
N ALA A 216 -10.69 -15.91 -14.31
CA ALA A 216 -9.38 -15.62 -13.72
C ALA A 216 -8.39 -15.11 -14.78
N LYS A 217 -8.28 -15.76 -15.94
CA LYS A 217 -7.42 -15.31 -17.06
C LYS A 217 -7.81 -13.92 -17.56
N LYS A 218 -9.11 -13.61 -17.62
CA LYS A 218 -9.58 -12.27 -17.97
C LYS A 218 -9.11 -11.23 -16.96
N GLN A 219 -9.25 -11.49 -15.67
CA GLN A 219 -8.81 -10.58 -14.61
C GLN A 219 -7.29 -10.38 -14.61
N PHE A 220 -6.48 -11.43 -14.81
CA PHE A 220 -5.03 -11.28 -14.99
C PHE A 220 -4.68 -10.44 -16.24
N SER A 221 -5.49 -10.48 -17.29
CA SER A 221 -5.32 -9.60 -18.45
C SER A 221 -5.57 -8.13 -18.10
N GLU A 222 -6.57 -7.82 -17.28
CA GLU A 222 -6.80 -6.46 -16.79
C GLU A 222 -5.65 -5.98 -15.89
N VAL A 223 -5.14 -6.85 -14.99
CA VAL A 223 -3.92 -6.56 -14.21
C VAL A 223 -2.75 -6.17 -15.12
N LYS A 224 -2.54 -6.89 -16.23
CA LYS A 224 -1.48 -6.56 -17.19
C LYS A 224 -1.67 -5.21 -17.87
N LYS A 225 -2.90 -4.86 -18.22
CA LYS A 225 -3.21 -3.54 -18.81
C LYS A 225 -2.91 -2.42 -17.83
N LEU A 226 -3.39 -2.54 -16.58
CA LEU A 226 -3.10 -1.57 -15.53
C LEU A 226 -1.60 -1.49 -15.22
N SER A 227 -0.90 -2.63 -15.23
CA SER A 227 0.55 -2.71 -14.96
C SER A 227 1.39 -1.92 -15.97
N THR A 228 0.86 -1.56 -17.14
CA THR A 228 1.58 -0.71 -18.10
C THR A 228 1.79 0.71 -17.58
N ASN A 229 0.97 1.17 -16.65
CA ASN A 229 1.08 2.48 -16.02
C ASN A 229 2.15 2.52 -14.91
N TYR A 230 2.64 1.34 -14.49
CA TYR A 230 3.59 1.19 -13.40
C TYR A 230 4.98 0.82 -13.91
N TYR A 231 5.98 1.21 -13.13
CA TYR A 231 7.34 0.76 -13.40
C TYR A 231 7.43 -0.77 -13.26
N LYS A 232 8.07 -1.41 -14.23
CA LYS A 232 8.15 -2.90 -14.33
C LYS A 232 8.75 -3.64 -13.12
N TYR A 233 9.37 -2.91 -12.19
CA TYR A 233 9.95 -3.45 -10.96
C TYR A 233 9.14 -3.04 -9.72
N SER A 234 7.96 -2.47 -9.89
CA SER A 234 7.08 -2.23 -8.73
C SER A 234 6.60 -3.57 -8.14
N PRO A 235 6.33 -3.61 -6.84
CA PRO A 235 5.84 -4.82 -6.18
C PRO A 235 4.58 -5.39 -6.85
N GLU A 236 3.66 -4.51 -7.25
CA GLU A 236 2.39 -4.90 -7.88
C GLU A 236 2.62 -5.67 -9.18
N VAL A 237 3.54 -5.20 -10.02
CA VAL A 237 3.87 -5.84 -11.31
C VAL A 237 4.53 -7.20 -11.08
N ILE A 238 5.48 -7.27 -10.16
CA ILE A 238 6.19 -8.52 -9.84
C ILE A 238 5.22 -9.54 -9.28
N CYS A 239 4.40 -9.13 -8.33
CA CYS A 239 3.44 -10.02 -7.68
C CYS A 239 2.33 -10.46 -8.63
N SER A 240 1.92 -9.63 -9.58
CA SER A 240 0.94 -10.03 -10.59
C SER A 240 1.46 -11.17 -11.46
N ASP A 241 2.69 -11.10 -11.96
CA ASP A 241 3.32 -12.18 -12.75
C ASP A 241 3.47 -13.47 -11.91
N TYR A 242 3.80 -13.35 -10.62
CA TYR A 242 3.94 -14.46 -9.69
C TYR A 242 2.60 -15.19 -9.45
N TYR A 243 1.57 -14.44 -9.07
CA TYR A 243 0.26 -15.03 -8.78
C TYR A 243 -0.44 -15.56 -10.03
N GLU A 244 -0.27 -14.93 -11.20
CA GLU A 244 -0.76 -15.50 -12.45
C GLU A 244 -0.11 -16.86 -12.75
N ALA A 245 1.20 -16.94 -12.56
CA ALA A 245 1.90 -18.22 -12.79
C ALA A 245 1.38 -19.32 -11.87
N LEU A 246 1.22 -19.04 -10.58
CA LEU A 246 0.67 -19.99 -9.61
C LEU A 246 -0.76 -20.41 -9.97
N ALA A 247 -1.64 -19.45 -10.21
CA ALA A 247 -3.06 -19.70 -10.47
C ALA A 247 -3.32 -20.50 -11.75
N LEU A 248 -2.44 -20.37 -12.75
CA LEU A 248 -2.56 -21.07 -14.04
C LEU A 248 -1.64 -22.28 -14.16
N GLY A 249 -1.01 -22.73 -13.08
CA GLY A 249 -0.09 -23.88 -13.08
C GLY A 249 1.15 -23.67 -13.95
N LYS A 250 1.57 -22.40 -14.15
CA LYS A 250 2.75 -22.04 -14.96
C LYS A 250 4.01 -21.92 -14.10
N SER A 251 5.18 -21.92 -14.76
CA SER A 251 6.46 -21.67 -14.07
C SER A 251 6.55 -20.23 -13.54
N VAL A 252 6.93 -20.08 -12.27
CA VAL A 252 7.16 -18.78 -11.62
C VAL A 252 8.52 -18.14 -11.98
N GLN A 253 9.35 -18.81 -12.75
CA GLN A 253 10.73 -18.37 -13.07
C GLN A 253 10.81 -16.95 -13.64
N LYS A 254 9.80 -16.53 -14.43
CA LYS A 254 9.77 -15.16 -14.98
C LYS A 254 9.65 -14.14 -13.87
N ALA A 255 8.72 -14.35 -12.94
CA ALA A 255 8.50 -13.48 -11.79
C ALA A 255 9.73 -13.46 -10.87
N GLU A 256 10.32 -14.61 -10.59
CA GLU A 256 11.57 -14.74 -9.80
C GLU A 256 12.72 -13.95 -10.43
N LYS A 257 12.94 -14.07 -11.74
CA LYS A 257 13.97 -13.29 -12.46
C LYS A 257 13.72 -11.79 -12.39
N THR A 258 12.46 -11.37 -12.42
CA THR A 258 12.12 -9.94 -12.29
C THR A 258 12.32 -9.46 -10.85
N PHE A 259 11.95 -10.27 -9.88
CA PHE A 259 12.17 -10.01 -8.46
C PHE A 259 13.67 -9.87 -8.12
N GLN A 260 14.51 -10.76 -8.63
CA GLN A 260 15.97 -10.70 -8.43
C GLN A 260 16.60 -9.38 -8.93
N LYS A 261 15.98 -8.71 -9.91
CA LYS A 261 16.44 -7.41 -10.41
C LYS A 261 16.19 -6.25 -9.45
N LEU A 262 15.37 -6.42 -8.42
CA LEU A 262 15.22 -5.44 -7.35
C LEU A 262 16.51 -5.25 -6.54
N LYS A 263 17.44 -6.21 -6.62
CA LYS A 263 18.71 -6.18 -5.87
C LYS A 263 18.47 -5.90 -4.37
N LEU A 264 17.49 -6.60 -3.79
CA LEU A 264 17.20 -6.51 -2.37
C LEU A 264 18.45 -6.90 -1.59
N ASP A 265 18.82 -6.09 -0.60
CA ASP A 265 19.99 -6.37 0.24
C ASP A 265 19.68 -7.48 1.26
N ASP A 266 20.74 -7.97 1.93
CA ASP A 266 20.64 -9.03 2.94
C ASP A 266 19.78 -8.65 4.16
N ASN A 267 19.48 -7.35 4.33
CA ASN A 267 18.62 -6.85 5.40
C ASN A 267 17.15 -6.77 5.00
N SER A 268 16.78 -7.14 3.75
CA SER A 268 15.37 -7.25 3.39
C SER A 268 14.73 -8.43 4.13
N LEU A 269 13.43 -8.31 4.43
CA LEU A 269 12.66 -9.42 5.01
C LEU A 269 12.60 -10.63 4.08
N PHE A 270 12.75 -10.41 2.78
CA PHE A 270 12.35 -11.35 1.74
C PHE A 270 13.50 -12.12 1.10
N LYS A 271 14.72 -11.65 1.19
CA LYS A 271 15.97 -12.27 0.73
C LYS A 271 15.78 -13.39 -0.33
N ASN A 272 15.39 -13.05 -1.53
CA ASN A 272 15.10 -13.98 -2.63
C ASN A 272 13.81 -14.83 -2.49
N ASP A 273 12.99 -14.59 -1.50
CA ASP A 273 11.68 -15.23 -1.35
C ASP A 273 10.57 -14.35 -1.94
N ILE A 274 10.28 -14.55 -3.22
CA ILE A 274 9.21 -13.83 -3.93
C ILE A 274 7.84 -14.12 -3.32
N LYS A 275 7.61 -15.31 -2.76
CA LYS A 275 6.35 -15.67 -2.14
C LYS A 275 6.08 -14.77 -0.93
N GLU A 276 7.07 -14.67 -0.05
CA GLU A 276 6.96 -13.83 1.14
C GLU A 276 6.91 -12.35 0.79
N PHE A 277 7.70 -11.91 -0.21
CA PHE A 277 7.63 -10.56 -0.75
C PHE A 277 6.21 -10.21 -1.20
N CYS A 278 5.58 -11.06 -2.01
CA CYS A 278 4.23 -10.81 -2.49
C CYS A 278 3.17 -10.94 -1.39
N ARG A 279 3.35 -11.86 -0.45
CA ARG A 279 2.45 -11.97 0.71
C ARG A 279 2.35 -10.64 1.47
N ILE A 280 3.47 -10.01 1.73
CA ILE A 280 3.51 -8.77 2.52
C ILE A 280 3.08 -7.55 1.69
N ASN A 281 3.61 -7.40 0.48
CA ASN A 281 3.33 -6.20 -0.32
C ASN A 281 1.92 -6.17 -0.93
N MET A 282 1.22 -7.30 -0.98
CA MET A 282 -0.15 -7.38 -1.49
C MET A 282 -1.21 -7.51 -0.39
N GLN A 283 -0.81 -7.58 0.87
CA GLN A 283 -1.75 -7.69 2.00
C GLN A 283 -2.30 -6.34 2.50
N TYR A 284 -1.61 -5.22 2.19
CA TYR A 284 -1.92 -3.92 2.80
C TYR A 284 -2.13 -2.83 1.77
#